data_33430e6c21e04fdeeb0e5bf4f22cb35b
#
_entry.id   33430e6c21e04fdeeb0e5bf4f22cb35b
#
_cell.length_a   1.000
_cell.length_b   1.000
_cell.length_c   1.000
_cell.angle_alpha   90.00
_cell.angle_beta   90.00
_cell.angle_gamma   90.00
#
_symmetry.space_group_name_H-M   'P 1'
#
loop_
_entity.id
_entity.type
_entity.pdbx_description
1 polymer ?
#
loop_
_entity_poly.entity_id
_entity_poly.type
_entity_poly.pdbx_seq_one_letter_code
_entity_poly.pdbx_strand_id
1 'polypeptide(L)'
;MNREITYEDLNKLNYCGAIIKEVSRLMPTVSVLFRVSAKPDEIAGYKFLANTQFFINVPAIQMHPSHWNQPEKFDPDRFMDSEQQIPKNALLHFGGGARVCMGKQLAILQLKALMVLLYRKYDVELMDMSGGIKYSSTVVNHCEELPVKIKVKHSA
;
A
#
# COMPACT_ATOMS: atom_id res chain seq x y z
N MET A 1 15.17 -25.10 -6.16
CA MET A 1 15.90 -24.58 -4.98
C MET A 1 15.02 -24.75 -3.74
N ASN A 2 15.40 -25.67 -2.86
CA ASN A 2 14.54 -26.10 -1.72
C ASN A 2 15.13 -25.63 -0.37
N ARG A 3 15.83 -24.48 -0.34
CA ARG A 3 16.32 -23.92 0.92
C ARG A 3 15.25 -23.11 1.65
N GLU A 4 15.35 -23.03 2.95
CA GLU A 4 14.53 -22.14 3.76
C GLU A 4 14.80 -20.68 3.40
N ILE A 5 13.76 -19.85 3.54
CA ILE A 5 13.82 -18.40 3.27
C ILE A 5 14.26 -17.72 4.55
N THR A 6 15.30 -16.93 4.48
CA THR A 6 15.82 -16.16 5.61
C THR A 6 15.29 -14.74 5.62
N TYR A 7 15.50 -14.04 6.72
CA TYR A 7 15.17 -12.61 6.85
C TYR A 7 15.94 -11.75 5.83
N GLU A 8 17.22 -12.08 5.59
CA GLU A 8 18.06 -11.39 4.61
C GLU A 8 17.55 -11.55 3.18
N ASP A 9 16.98 -12.71 2.86
CA ASP A 9 16.36 -12.92 1.55
C ASP A 9 15.14 -12.02 1.35
N LEU A 10 14.30 -11.89 2.37
CA LEU A 10 13.12 -11.02 2.32
C LEU A 10 13.52 -9.54 2.16
N ASN A 11 14.62 -9.11 2.77
CA ASN A 11 15.11 -7.74 2.64
C ASN A 11 15.59 -7.42 1.21
N LYS A 12 16.10 -8.41 0.47
CA LYS A 12 16.56 -8.25 -0.91
C LYS A 12 15.41 -8.19 -1.94
N LEU A 13 14.18 -8.49 -1.54
CA LEU A 13 13.01 -8.46 -2.42
C LEU A 13 12.51 -7.03 -2.63
N ASN A 14 13.25 -6.24 -3.41
CA ASN A 14 12.94 -4.84 -3.66
C ASN A 14 11.65 -4.69 -4.48
N TYR A 15 11.50 -5.50 -5.53
CA TYR A 15 10.33 -5.45 -6.39
C TYR A 15 9.04 -5.88 -5.68
N CYS A 16 9.09 -6.87 -4.78
CA CYS A 16 7.95 -7.18 -3.91
C CYS A 16 7.56 -5.99 -3.03
N GLY A 17 8.56 -5.25 -2.53
CA GLY A 17 8.33 -4.01 -1.80
C GLY A 17 7.67 -2.93 -2.65
N ALA A 18 8.05 -2.80 -3.93
CA ALA A 18 7.45 -1.89 -4.89
C ALA A 18 5.98 -2.26 -5.18
N ILE A 19 5.69 -3.54 -5.40
CA ILE A 19 4.32 -4.04 -5.58
C ILE A 19 3.45 -3.71 -4.36
N ILE A 20 3.94 -3.98 -3.13
CA ILE A 20 3.21 -3.68 -1.90
C ILE A 20 2.88 -2.19 -1.79
N LYS A 21 3.82 -1.32 -2.12
CA LYS A 21 3.59 0.13 -2.11
C LYS A 21 2.54 0.53 -3.15
N GLU A 22 2.62 0.00 -4.37
CA GLU A 22 1.71 0.35 -5.46
C GLU A 22 0.28 -0.15 -5.20
N VAL A 23 0.13 -1.38 -4.72
CA VAL A 23 -1.18 -1.88 -4.27
C VAL A 23 -1.75 -0.98 -3.16
N SER A 24 -0.93 -0.64 -2.17
CA SER A 24 -1.36 0.21 -1.05
C SER A 24 -1.67 1.65 -1.48
N ARG A 25 -1.07 2.14 -2.58
CA ARG A 25 -1.37 3.44 -3.17
C ARG A 25 -2.75 3.45 -3.83
N LEU A 26 -3.02 2.45 -4.66
CA LEU A 26 -4.28 2.34 -5.42
C LEU A 26 -5.45 1.90 -4.53
N MET A 27 -5.17 1.01 -3.58
CA MET A 27 -6.17 0.40 -2.70
C MET A 27 -5.71 0.51 -1.23
N PRO A 28 -5.72 1.72 -0.65
CA PRO A 28 -5.29 1.90 0.74
C PRO A 28 -6.23 1.17 1.69
N THR A 29 -5.67 0.41 2.61
CA THR A 29 -6.43 -0.30 3.66
C THR A 29 -7.20 0.67 4.55
N VAL A 30 -6.65 1.86 4.81
CA VAL A 30 -7.30 2.92 5.57
C VAL A 30 -7.49 4.14 4.67
N SER A 31 -8.75 4.52 4.43
CA SER A 31 -9.09 5.63 3.54
C SER A 31 -8.97 6.99 4.20
N VAL A 32 -9.12 7.07 5.52
CA VAL A 32 -9.13 8.34 6.26
C VAL A 32 -8.26 8.25 7.50
N LEU A 33 -7.35 9.22 7.65
CA LEU A 33 -6.57 9.39 8.88
C LEU A 33 -7.14 10.55 9.69
N PHE A 34 -7.39 10.30 10.97
CA PHE A 34 -7.89 11.30 11.90
C PHE A 34 -6.74 12.00 12.61
N ARG A 35 -6.84 13.32 12.73
CA ARG A 35 -5.94 14.15 13.54
C ARG A 35 -6.74 15.19 14.31
N VAL A 36 -6.19 15.61 15.42
CA VAL A 36 -6.75 16.71 16.23
C VAL A 36 -5.64 17.69 16.53
N SER A 37 -5.91 18.99 16.33
CA SER A 37 -4.95 20.03 16.65
C SER A 37 -4.77 20.17 18.17
N ALA A 38 -3.53 20.18 18.65
CA ALA A 38 -3.23 20.38 20.07
C ALA A 38 -3.29 21.86 20.47
N LYS A 39 -3.12 22.77 19.52
CA LYS A 39 -3.10 24.22 19.70
C LYS A 39 -3.68 24.91 18.46
N PRO A 40 -4.07 26.19 18.58
CA PRO A 40 -4.41 26.97 17.39
C PRO A 40 -3.21 27.06 16.44
N ASP A 41 -3.48 27.00 15.12
CA ASP A 41 -2.45 27.06 14.09
C ASP A 41 -3.08 27.50 12.75
N GLU A 42 -2.29 27.49 11.67
CA GLU A 42 -2.72 27.82 10.34
C GLU A 42 -2.20 26.80 9.31
N ILE A 43 -3.05 26.37 8.40
CA ILE A 43 -2.69 25.50 7.26
C ILE A 43 -3.21 26.16 5.98
N ALA A 44 -2.31 26.40 5.03
CA ALA A 44 -2.65 26.97 3.72
C ALA A 44 -3.49 28.28 3.81
N GLY A 45 -3.22 29.14 4.78
CA GLY A 45 -3.96 30.38 5.02
C GLY A 45 -5.25 30.24 5.84
N TYR A 46 -5.64 29.02 6.20
CA TYR A 46 -6.83 28.79 7.04
C TYR A 46 -6.43 28.64 8.50
N LYS A 47 -6.94 29.54 9.33
CA LYS A 47 -6.73 29.52 10.79
C LYS A 47 -7.71 28.56 11.48
N PHE A 48 -7.23 27.79 12.42
CA PHE A 48 -8.06 26.87 13.21
C PHE A 48 -7.72 26.91 14.69
N LEU A 49 -8.67 26.51 15.51
CA LEU A 49 -8.53 26.50 16.97
C LEU A 49 -7.91 25.16 17.43
N ALA A 50 -7.48 25.13 18.69
CA ALA A 50 -7.17 23.88 19.36
C ALA A 50 -8.40 22.96 19.36
N ASN A 51 -8.16 21.65 19.36
CA ASN A 51 -9.18 20.60 19.27
C ASN A 51 -9.96 20.56 17.94
N THR A 52 -9.50 21.26 16.90
CA THR A 52 -10.06 21.08 15.55
C THR A 52 -9.74 19.69 15.02
N GLN A 53 -10.76 18.99 14.54
CA GLN A 53 -10.63 17.66 13.97
C GLN A 53 -10.32 17.74 12.48
N PHE A 54 -9.34 16.97 12.03
CA PHE A 54 -8.93 16.86 10.63
C PHE A 54 -9.15 15.43 10.13
N PHE A 55 -9.72 15.33 8.96
CA PHE A 55 -9.89 14.09 8.20
C PHE A 55 -8.99 14.16 6.98
N ILE A 56 -7.92 13.38 6.99
CA ILE A 56 -6.98 13.32 5.88
C ILE A 56 -7.44 12.23 4.92
N ASN A 57 -7.86 12.64 3.72
CA ASN A 57 -8.33 11.73 2.68
C ASN A 57 -7.10 11.10 1.99
N VAL A 58 -6.79 9.85 2.37
CA VAL A 58 -5.62 9.12 1.87
C VAL A 58 -5.74 8.83 0.36
N PRO A 59 -6.85 8.30 -0.18
CA PRO A 59 -7.02 8.10 -1.62
C PRO A 59 -6.82 9.38 -2.43
N ALA A 60 -7.36 10.51 -1.99
CA ALA A 60 -7.21 11.77 -2.71
C ALA A 60 -5.75 12.21 -2.85
N ILE A 61 -4.92 11.99 -1.83
CA ILE A 61 -3.48 12.28 -1.89
C ILE A 61 -2.76 11.27 -2.78
N GLN A 62 -3.06 9.99 -2.62
CA GLN A 62 -2.37 8.89 -3.31
C GLN A 62 -2.76 8.74 -4.78
N MET A 63 -3.82 9.43 -5.22
CA MET A 63 -4.28 9.49 -6.60
C MET A 63 -4.13 10.88 -7.24
N HIS A 64 -3.55 11.84 -6.52
CA HIS A 64 -3.48 13.21 -7.00
C HIS A 64 -2.46 13.36 -8.15
N PRO A 65 -2.85 13.91 -9.32
CA PRO A 65 -1.99 13.95 -10.51
C PRO A 65 -0.76 14.85 -10.35
N SER A 66 -0.76 15.80 -9.39
CA SER A 66 0.45 16.60 -9.09
C SER A 66 1.54 15.79 -8.37
N HIS A 67 1.22 14.63 -7.82
CA HIS A 67 2.15 13.76 -7.10
C HIS A 67 2.49 12.50 -7.88
N TRP A 68 1.59 12.07 -8.76
CA TRP A 68 1.68 10.78 -9.43
C TRP A 68 1.43 10.93 -10.92
N ASN A 69 2.38 10.52 -11.74
CA ASN A 69 2.17 10.39 -13.18
C ASN A 69 1.27 9.17 -13.44
N GLN A 70 0.23 9.34 -14.27
CA GLN A 70 -0.76 8.30 -14.55
C GLN A 70 -1.24 7.61 -13.24
N PRO A 71 -1.91 8.36 -12.33
CA PRO A 71 -2.19 7.89 -10.98
C PRO A 71 -3.07 6.62 -10.93
N GLU A 72 -3.88 6.36 -11.95
CA GLU A 72 -4.78 5.21 -12.04
C GLU A 72 -4.07 3.94 -12.54
N LYS A 73 -2.88 4.08 -13.15
CA LYS A 73 -2.13 2.95 -13.67
C LYS A 73 -1.44 2.21 -12.53
N PHE A 74 -1.59 0.88 -12.52
CA PHE A 74 -0.77 0.02 -11.66
C PHE A 74 0.64 -0.07 -12.24
N ASP A 75 1.60 0.51 -11.55
CA ASP A 75 2.98 0.63 -12.02
C ASP A 75 3.97 0.58 -10.84
N PRO A 76 4.36 -0.62 -10.41
CA PRO A 76 5.32 -0.78 -9.31
C PRO A 76 6.70 -0.17 -9.61
N ASP A 77 7.07 -0.04 -10.89
CA ASP A 77 8.39 0.45 -11.29
C ASP A 77 8.64 1.88 -10.85
N ARG A 78 7.56 2.67 -10.63
CA ARG A 78 7.67 4.01 -10.02
C ARG A 78 8.36 4.04 -8.65
N PHE A 79 8.41 2.90 -7.96
CA PHE A 79 9.11 2.76 -6.67
C PHE A 79 10.51 2.12 -6.80
N MET A 80 10.90 1.76 -8.02
CA MET A 80 12.23 1.21 -8.33
C MET A 80 13.15 2.27 -8.93
N ASP A 81 12.56 3.28 -9.55
CA ASP A 81 13.30 4.39 -10.16
C ASP A 81 13.82 5.35 -9.08
N SER A 82 15.13 5.43 -8.95
CA SER A 82 15.79 6.35 -8.01
C SER A 82 15.70 7.82 -8.45
N GLU A 83 15.43 8.07 -9.73
CA GLU A 83 15.29 9.43 -10.28
C GLU A 83 13.88 10.00 -10.05
N GLN A 84 12.88 9.12 -9.89
CA GLN A 84 11.52 9.54 -9.59
C GLN A 84 11.38 9.96 -8.12
N GLN A 85 11.49 11.27 -7.88
CA GLN A 85 11.29 11.83 -6.55
C GLN A 85 9.80 11.84 -6.18
N ILE A 86 9.36 10.83 -5.46
CA ILE A 86 8.02 10.81 -4.88
C ILE A 86 7.98 11.86 -3.75
N PRO A 87 7.06 12.84 -3.80
CA PRO A 87 6.97 13.86 -2.77
C PRO A 87 6.76 13.24 -1.38
N LYS A 88 7.38 13.85 -0.39
CA LYS A 88 7.21 13.43 1.00
C LYS A 88 5.71 13.43 1.37
N ASN A 89 5.24 12.35 1.94
CA ASN A 89 3.83 12.13 2.31
C ASN A 89 2.84 11.97 1.14
N ALA A 90 3.28 11.85 -0.09
CA ALA A 90 2.39 11.47 -1.20
C ALA A 90 1.92 10.00 -1.07
N LEU A 91 2.64 9.16 -0.35
CA LEU A 91 2.27 7.79 -0.01
C LEU A 91 2.05 7.67 1.50
N LEU A 92 0.79 7.49 1.92
CA LEU A 92 0.38 7.44 3.33
C LEU A 92 -0.13 6.06 3.78
N HIS A 93 0.30 4.98 3.10
CA HIS A 93 -0.19 3.62 3.33
C HIS A 93 -0.02 3.10 4.78
N PHE A 94 0.90 3.68 5.54
CA PHE A 94 1.06 3.44 6.99
C PHE A 94 0.92 4.73 7.82
N GLY A 95 0.33 5.77 7.24
CA GLY A 95 0.25 7.09 7.85
C GLY A 95 1.58 7.84 7.80
N GLY A 96 1.72 8.87 8.64
CA GLY A 96 2.90 9.73 8.63
C GLY A 96 3.11 10.48 9.95
N GLY A 97 4.31 11.08 10.09
CA GLY A 97 4.70 11.84 11.28
C GLY A 97 4.85 10.96 12.53
N ALA A 98 4.63 11.57 13.71
CA ALA A 98 4.76 10.89 15.00
C ALA A 98 3.72 9.77 15.23
N ARG A 99 2.71 9.67 14.38
CA ARG A 99 1.64 8.66 14.43
C ARG A 99 1.73 7.64 13.30
N VAL A 100 2.91 7.45 12.70
CA VAL A 100 3.16 6.38 11.74
C VAL A 100 2.88 5.02 12.40
N CYS A 101 2.35 4.08 11.63
CA CYS A 101 2.04 2.75 12.12
C CYS A 101 3.29 2.06 12.68
N MET A 102 3.25 1.64 13.95
CA MET A 102 4.34 0.92 14.59
C MET A 102 4.59 -0.47 13.98
N GLY A 103 3.55 -1.10 13.43
CA GLY A 103 3.61 -2.41 12.78
C GLY A 103 4.09 -2.39 11.33
N LYS A 104 4.47 -1.24 10.76
CA LYS A 104 4.83 -1.09 9.35
C LYS A 104 5.88 -2.10 8.88
N GLN A 105 6.97 -2.25 9.61
CA GLN A 105 8.05 -3.16 9.22
C GLN A 105 7.62 -4.61 9.25
N LEU A 106 6.88 -5.00 10.30
CA LEU A 106 6.35 -6.35 10.45
C LEU A 106 5.37 -6.67 9.32
N ALA A 107 4.45 -5.77 9.02
CA ALA A 107 3.47 -5.96 7.95
C ALA A 107 4.14 -6.14 6.57
N ILE A 108 5.14 -5.31 6.23
CA ILE A 108 5.87 -5.44 4.97
C ILE A 108 6.62 -6.78 4.92
N LEU A 109 7.25 -7.20 6.02
CA LEU A 109 7.94 -8.47 6.10
C LEU A 109 7.00 -9.65 5.89
N GLN A 110 5.84 -9.64 6.56
CA GLN A 110 4.81 -10.68 6.42
C GLN A 110 4.27 -10.75 4.99
N LEU A 111 3.99 -9.61 4.36
CA LEU A 111 3.52 -9.57 2.97
C LEU A 111 4.57 -10.13 2.00
N LYS A 112 5.84 -9.77 2.15
CA LYS A 112 6.93 -10.33 1.34
C LYS A 112 7.07 -11.83 1.54
N ALA A 113 7.01 -12.31 2.79
CA ALA A 113 7.08 -13.74 3.10
C ALA A 113 5.91 -14.49 2.46
N LEU A 114 4.69 -13.97 2.58
CA LEU A 114 3.50 -14.56 1.96
C LEU A 114 3.63 -14.64 0.43
N MET A 115 4.08 -13.56 -0.22
CA MET A 115 4.31 -13.54 -1.67
C MET A 115 5.31 -14.63 -2.08
N VAL A 116 6.43 -14.75 -1.37
CA VAL A 116 7.43 -15.76 -1.70
C VAL A 116 6.89 -17.17 -1.48
N LEU A 117 6.23 -17.43 -0.35
CA LEU A 117 5.68 -18.76 -0.04
C LEU A 117 4.62 -19.16 -1.07
N LEU A 118 3.81 -18.24 -1.52
CA LEU A 118 2.79 -18.49 -2.52
C LEU A 118 3.42 -18.73 -3.90
N TYR A 119 4.14 -17.75 -4.42
CA TYR A 119 4.63 -17.78 -5.80
C TYR A 119 5.82 -18.70 -6.04
N ARG A 120 6.48 -19.20 -4.98
CA ARG A 120 7.48 -20.28 -5.11
C ARG A 120 6.89 -21.61 -5.49
N LYS A 121 5.68 -21.90 -4.96
CA LYS A 121 5.04 -23.22 -5.10
C LYS A 121 3.93 -23.23 -6.12
N TYR A 122 3.30 -22.09 -6.36
CA TYR A 122 2.07 -22.02 -7.12
C TYR A 122 2.15 -21.00 -8.24
N ASP A 123 1.50 -21.33 -9.36
CA ASP A 123 1.06 -20.37 -10.35
C ASP A 123 -0.35 -19.92 -9.96
N VAL A 124 -0.54 -18.62 -9.87
CA VAL A 124 -1.81 -18.01 -9.47
C VAL A 124 -2.32 -17.20 -10.65
N GLU A 125 -3.48 -17.58 -11.15
CA GLU A 125 -4.17 -16.91 -12.25
C GLU A 125 -5.43 -16.26 -11.70
N LEU A 126 -5.64 -14.97 -11.99
CA LEU A 126 -6.90 -14.31 -11.68
C LEU A 126 -7.99 -14.89 -12.59
N MET A 127 -9.12 -15.28 -12.02
CA MET A 127 -10.28 -15.69 -12.81
C MET A 127 -10.97 -14.46 -13.40
N ASP A 128 -11.91 -14.71 -14.33
CA ASP A 128 -12.65 -13.61 -14.98
C ASP A 128 -13.30 -12.69 -13.94
N MET A 129 -12.93 -11.44 -14.02
CA MET A 129 -13.37 -10.35 -13.14
C MET A 129 -14.14 -9.30 -13.91
N SER A 130 -15.02 -9.71 -14.82
CA SER A 130 -15.84 -8.79 -15.64
C SER A 130 -16.65 -7.80 -14.79
N GLY A 131 -16.91 -8.12 -13.52
CA GLY A 131 -17.55 -7.25 -12.53
C GLY A 131 -16.58 -6.38 -11.69
N GLY A 132 -15.26 -6.44 -11.94
CA GLY A 132 -14.25 -5.76 -11.14
C GLY A 132 -14.01 -6.42 -9.77
N ILE A 133 -13.06 -5.87 -9.01
CA ILE A 133 -12.76 -6.34 -7.65
C ILE A 133 -13.84 -5.79 -6.71
N LYS A 134 -14.53 -6.68 -6.01
CA LYS A 134 -15.48 -6.29 -4.97
C LYS A 134 -14.72 -6.00 -3.67
N TYR A 135 -14.88 -4.82 -3.15
CA TYR A 135 -14.32 -4.47 -1.85
C TYR A 135 -15.34 -3.71 -1.02
N SER A 136 -15.29 -3.91 0.28
CA SER A 136 -16.07 -3.18 1.26
C SER A 136 -15.23 -2.06 1.85
N SER A 137 -15.83 -0.90 2.01
CA SER A 137 -15.20 0.28 2.60
C SER A 137 -15.99 0.71 3.84
N THR A 138 -15.45 0.36 4.98
CA THR A 138 -15.93 0.86 6.27
C THR A 138 -14.86 1.75 6.90
N VAL A 139 -14.35 1.44 8.08
CA VAL A 139 -13.15 2.07 8.65
C VAL A 139 -11.89 1.52 7.99
N VAL A 140 -11.94 0.25 7.60
CA VAL A 140 -10.87 -0.48 6.91
C VAL A 140 -11.41 -1.02 5.61
N ASN A 141 -10.70 -0.79 4.52
CA ASN A 141 -11.02 -1.38 3.23
C ASN A 141 -10.50 -2.81 3.17
N HIS A 142 -11.32 -3.73 2.73
CA HIS A 142 -10.94 -5.11 2.50
C HIS A 142 -11.58 -5.66 1.22
N CYS A 143 -10.88 -6.55 0.56
CA CYS A 143 -11.40 -7.27 -0.59
C CYS A 143 -12.39 -8.31 -0.10
N GLU A 144 -13.62 -8.27 -0.63
CA GLU A 144 -14.68 -9.24 -0.28
C GLU A 144 -14.49 -10.54 -1.04
N GLU A 145 -14.10 -10.45 -2.30
CA GLU A 145 -13.97 -11.60 -3.17
C GLU A 145 -12.85 -11.38 -4.19
N LEU A 146 -11.94 -12.35 -4.27
CA LEU A 146 -10.87 -12.39 -5.27
C LEU A 146 -10.74 -13.82 -5.79
N PRO A 147 -11.54 -14.24 -6.77
CA PRO A 147 -11.47 -15.58 -7.31
C PRO A 147 -10.17 -15.80 -8.08
N VAL A 148 -9.41 -16.79 -7.64
CA VAL A 148 -8.14 -17.15 -8.25
C VAL A 148 -8.07 -18.65 -8.51
N LYS A 149 -7.40 -19.03 -9.60
CA LYS A 149 -7.04 -20.41 -9.89
C LYS A 149 -5.60 -20.63 -9.46
N ILE A 150 -5.38 -21.65 -8.65
CA ILE A 150 -4.07 -22.00 -8.13
C ILE A 150 -3.63 -23.34 -8.70
N LYS A 151 -2.44 -23.39 -9.29
CA LYS A 151 -1.81 -24.63 -9.79
C LYS A 151 -0.47 -24.81 -9.10
N VAL A 152 -0.15 -26.04 -8.71
CA VAL A 152 1.17 -26.39 -8.17
C VAL A 152 2.19 -26.29 -9.31
N LYS A 153 3.28 -25.58 -9.10
CA LYS A 153 4.41 -25.58 -10.04
C LYS A 153 5.05 -26.96 -10.05
N HIS A 154 5.05 -27.61 -11.19
CA HIS A 154 5.86 -28.78 -11.37
C HIS A 154 7.32 -28.35 -11.33
N SER A 155 8.06 -28.87 -10.33
CA SER A 155 9.52 -28.68 -10.25
C SER A 155 10.14 -29.26 -11.52
N ALA A 156 10.77 -28.40 -12.33
CA ALA A 156 11.68 -28.86 -13.37
C ALA A 156 12.97 -29.35 -12.73
#